data_f144001b883027e74359166eafc6deec
#
_entry.id   f144001b883027e74359166eafc6deec
#
_cell.length_a   1.000
_cell.length_b   1.000
_cell.length_c   1.000
_cell.angle_alpha   90.00
_cell.angle_beta   90.00
_cell.angle_gamma   90.00
#
_symmetry.space_group_name_H-M   'P 1'
#
loop_
_entity.id
_entity.type
_entity.pdbx_description
1 polymer ?
#
loop_
_entity_poly.entity_id
_entity_poly.type
_entity_poly.pdbx_seq_one_letter_code
_entity_poly.pdbx_strand_id
1 'polypeptide(L)'
;MGGDTRSDQLNAEILESVRELTGRIIGQGEKLAQRLGVPPFFIKALHMLDCPMAMKDLSKRMGCDASFVTVIADTLEKRGLARREAHQGDRRIKNLILTGDGLALRERLEQEFASRMPWTRALDDEERVQLLRLIRKMLSADPSEAASTAAVPSTAAIPEPSDDASLTPPASIGEVLDRLGASPAAS
;
A
#
# COMPACT_ATOMS: atom_id res chain seq x y z
N MET A 1 -31.40 -15.60 27.29
CA MET A 1 -30.22 -14.72 27.44
C MET A 1 -28.91 -15.42 27.10
N GLY A 2 -28.86 -16.39 26.20
CA GLY A 2 -27.64 -17.15 25.84
C GLY A 2 -27.15 -16.97 24.39
N GLY A 3 -27.80 -16.14 23.58
CA GLY A 3 -27.45 -15.95 22.18
C GLY A 3 -26.38 -14.85 21.94
N ASP A 4 -26.28 -13.91 22.85
CA ASP A 4 -25.44 -12.72 22.74
C ASP A 4 -23.95 -13.05 22.98
N THR A 5 -23.68 -13.84 24.03
CA THR A 5 -22.30 -14.14 24.46
C THR A 5 -21.48 -14.90 23.39
N ARG A 6 -22.11 -15.80 22.63
CA ARG A 6 -21.43 -16.58 21.57
C ARG A 6 -21.12 -15.72 20.35
N SER A 7 -22.04 -14.82 19.99
CA SER A 7 -21.83 -13.87 18.90
C SER A 7 -20.72 -12.88 19.23
N ASP A 8 -20.72 -12.38 20.47
CA ASP A 8 -19.69 -11.45 20.95
C ASP A 8 -18.31 -12.10 21.00
N GLN A 9 -18.23 -13.35 21.46
CA GLN A 9 -16.98 -14.10 21.46
C GLN A 9 -16.45 -14.31 20.04
N LEU A 10 -17.31 -14.70 19.09
CA LEU A 10 -16.92 -14.87 17.69
C LEU A 10 -16.43 -13.56 17.07
N ASN A 11 -17.11 -12.45 17.35
CA ASN A 11 -16.70 -11.14 16.87
C ASN A 11 -15.32 -10.72 17.42
N ALA A 12 -15.04 -11.01 18.69
CA ALA A 12 -13.75 -10.76 19.30
C ALA A 12 -12.63 -11.60 18.67
N GLU A 13 -12.89 -12.88 18.40
CA GLU A 13 -11.95 -13.79 17.73
C GLU A 13 -11.65 -13.34 16.29
N ILE A 14 -12.69 -12.92 15.55
CA ILE A 14 -12.53 -12.35 14.19
C ILE A 14 -11.67 -11.10 14.24
N LEU A 15 -11.96 -10.18 15.16
CA LEU A 15 -11.22 -8.93 15.28
C LEU A 15 -9.73 -9.17 15.57
N GLU A 16 -9.43 -10.07 16.48
CA GLU A 16 -8.04 -10.43 16.81
C GLU A 16 -7.34 -11.09 15.63
N SER A 17 -8.01 -12.02 14.95
CA SER A 17 -7.48 -12.69 13.75
C SER A 17 -7.22 -11.69 12.62
N VAL A 18 -8.08 -10.70 12.43
CA VAL A 18 -7.90 -9.63 11.43
C VAL A 18 -6.72 -8.75 11.79
N ARG A 19 -6.54 -8.40 13.07
CA ARG A 19 -5.36 -7.63 13.53
C ARG A 19 -4.07 -8.38 13.25
N GLU A 20 -4.01 -9.65 13.63
CA GLU A 20 -2.82 -10.48 13.40
C GLU A 20 -2.53 -10.61 11.90
N LEU A 21 -3.54 -10.88 11.08
CA LEU A 21 -3.40 -10.98 9.63
C LEU A 21 -2.89 -9.67 9.03
N THR A 22 -3.45 -8.53 9.44
CA THR A 22 -3.02 -7.20 9.01
C THR A 22 -1.56 -6.94 9.36
N GLY A 23 -1.14 -7.27 10.59
CA GLY A 23 0.25 -7.17 11.01
C GLY A 23 1.21 -8.01 10.16
N ARG A 24 0.81 -9.24 9.82
CA ARG A 24 1.58 -10.12 8.92
C ARG A 24 1.70 -9.54 7.51
N ILE A 25 0.62 -8.96 6.96
CA ILE A 25 0.62 -8.31 5.63
C ILE A 25 1.56 -7.11 5.62
N ILE A 26 1.47 -6.23 6.61
CA ILE A 26 2.33 -5.05 6.76
C ILE A 26 3.80 -5.49 6.85
N GLY A 27 4.11 -6.46 7.71
CA GLY A 27 5.46 -7.00 7.86
C GLY A 27 6.04 -7.61 6.59
N GLN A 28 5.21 -8.18 5.69
CA GLN A 28 5.67 -8.62 4.37
C GLN A 28 6.05 -7.43 3.48
N GLY A 29 5.31 -6.34 3.54
CA GLY A 29 5.63 -5.11 2.82
C GLY A 29 6.96 -4.50 3.27
N GLU A 30 7.20 -4.45 4.58
CA GLU A 30 8.46 -3.97 5.16
C GLU A 30 9.66 -4.83 4.75
N LYS A 31 9.51 -6.16 4.82
CA LYS A 31 10.54 -7.11 4.36
C LYS A 31 10.85 -6.96 2.87
N LEU A 32 9.82 -6.71 2.05
CA LEU A 32 10.00 -6.44 0.62
C LEU A 32 10.78 -5.14 0.42
N ALA A 33 10.40 -4.08 1.12
CA ALA A 33 11.08 -2.79 1.07
C ALA A 33 12.56 -2.90 1.47
N GLN A 34 12.86 -3.58 2.57
CA GLN A 34 14.23 -3.84 3.03
C GLN A 34 15.05 -4.59 1.97
N ARG A 35 14.48 -5.64 1.37
CA ARG A 35 15.16 -6.44 0.33
C ARG A 35 15.51 -5.60 -0.90
N LEU A 36 14.63 -4.68 -1.26
CA LEU A 36 14.81 -3.81 -2.42
C LEU A 36 15.68 -2.59 -2.12
N GLY A 37 15.99 -2.34 -0.85
CA GLY A 37 16.73 -1.15 -0.42
C GLY A 37 15.96 0.14 -0.67
N VAL A 38 14.62 0.09 -0.55
CA VAL A 38 13.73 1.25 -0.68
C VAL A 38 12.91 1.45 0.58
N PRO A 39 12.55 2.67 0.95
CA PRO A 39 11.67 2.91 2.08
C PRO A 39 10.28 2.31 1.86
N PRO A 40 9.61 1.76 2.89
CA PRO A 40 8.26 1.17 2.77
C PRO A 40 7.22 2.12 2.16
N PHE A 41 7.28 3.40 2.49
CA PHE A 41 6.38 4.41 1.95
C PHE A 41 6.48 4.59 0.43
N PHE A 42 7.63 4.29 -0.16
CA PHE A 42 7.85 4.35 -1.60
C PHE A 42 7.03 3.27 -2.33
N ILE A 43 7.04 2.05 -1.80
CA ILE A 43 6.20 0.95 -2.32
C ILE A 43 4.72 1.30 -2.17
N LYS A 44 4.33 1.84 -1.00
CA LYS A 44 2.97 2.29 -0.76
C LYS A 44 2.52 3.35 -1.76
N ALA A 45 3.38 4.34 -2.06
CA ALA A 45 3.07 5.38 -3.02
C ALA A 45 2.90 4.84 -4.45
N LEU A 46 3.79 3.96 -4.90
CA LEU A 46 3.67 3.30 -6.20
C LEU A 46 2.36 2.52 -6.33
N HIS A 47 1.99 1.78 -5.29
CA HIS A 47 0.74 1.03 -5.26
C HIS A 47 -0.50 1.94 -5.33
N MET A 48 -0.46 3.09 -4.66
CA MET A 48 -1.59 4.02 -4.62
C MET A 48 -1.75 4.89 -5.87
N LEU A 49 -0.72 5.00 -6.70
CA LEU A 49 -0.74 5.73 -7.97
C LEU A 49 -1.29 4.85 -9.11
N ASP A 50 -2.51 4.36 -8.95
CA ASP A 50 -3.23 3.56 -9.95
C ASP A 50 -3.77 4.39 -11.13
N CYS A 51 -3.92 5.70 -10.94
CA CYS A 51 -4.34 6.67 -11.93
C CYS A 51 -3.63 8.02 -11.69
N PRO A 52 -3.72 8.99 -12.64
CA PRO A 52 -3.28 10.37 -12.43
C PRO A 52 -3.91 10.95 -11.17
N MET A 53 -3.10 11.37 -10.20
CA MET A 53 -3.60 11.78 -8.89
C MET A 53 -3.01 13.12 -8.45
N ALA A 54 -3.86 14.03 -7.97
CA ALA A 54 -3.39 15.27 -7.39
C ALA A 54 -2.60 15.03 -6.10
N MET A 55 -1.55 15.82 -5.85
CA MET A 55 -0.69 15.69 -4.67
C MET A 55 -1.48 15.70 -3.35
N LYS A 56 -2.54 16.53 -3.29
CA LYS A 56 -3.44 16.62 -2.13
C LYS A 56 -4.22 15.32 -1.91
N ASP A 57 -4.65 14.67 -3.00
CA ASP A 57 -5.43 13.43 -2.90
C ASP A 57 -4.53 12.24 -2.55
N LEU A 58 -3.29 12.24 -3.07
CA LEU A 58 -2.29 11.26 -2.68
C LEU A 58 -1.94 11.38 -1.18
N SER A 59 -1.81 12.62 -0.66
CA SER A 59 -1.60 12.89 0.77
C SER A 59 -2.72 12.29 1.63
N LYS A 60 -3.98 12.55 1.27
CA LYS A 60 -5.14 11.96 1.95
C LYS A 60 -5.14 10.44 1.89
N ARG A 61 -4.89 9.87 0.71
CA ARG A 61 -4.89 8.43 0.48
C ARG A 61 -3.76 7.72 1.23
N MET A 62 -2.61 8.37 1.33
CA MET A 62 -1.46 7.86 2.10
C MET A 62 -1.59 8.08 3.60
N GLY A 63 -2.45 8.99 4.05
CA GLY A 63 -2.58 9.37 5.46
C GLY A 63 -1.34 10.10 5.99
N CYS A 64 -0.72 10.96 5.15
CA CYS A 64 0.50 11.69 5.52
C CYS A 64 0.43 13.15 5.06
N ASP A 65 1.37 13.98 5.52
CA ASP A 65 1.44 15.38 5.18
C ASP A 65 1.80 15.65 3.72
N ALA A 66 1.34 16.78 3.20
CA ALA A 66 1.62 17.20 1.82
C ALA A 66 3.11 17.42 1.55
N SER A 67 3.88 17.86 2.55
CA SER A 67 5.33 18.00 2.47
C SER A 67 6.01 16.66 2.20
N PHE A 68 5.58 15.61 2.91
CA PHE A 68 6.10 14.25 2.72
C PHE A 68 5.77 13.69 1.34
N VAL A 69 4.55 13.91 0.85
CA VAL A 69 4.17 13.54 -0.53
C VAL A 69 5.03 14.24 -1.56
N THR A 70 5.42 15.49 -1.30
CA THR A 70 6.34 16.22 -2.20
C THR A 70 7.68 15.53 -2.29
N VAL A 71 8.25 15.09 -1.17
CA VAL A 71 9.52 14.33 -1.14
C VAL A 71 9.40 13.01 -1.91
N ILE A 72 8.28 12.31 -1.74
CA ILE A 72 8.00 11.06 -2.48
C ILE A 72 7.93 11.35 -3.98
N ALA A 73 7.17 12.35 -4.40
CA ALA A 73 7.00 12.71 -5.79
C ALA A 73 8.34 13.12 -6.44
N ASP A 74 9.14 13.95 -5.76
CA ASP A 74 10.47 14.35 -6.22
C ASP A 74 11.40 13.14 -6.38
N THR A 75 11.31 12.17 -5.46
CA THR A 75 12.09 10.95 -5.52
C THR A 75 11.67 10.08 -6.70
N LEU A 76 10.35 9.92 -6.94
CA LEU A 76 9.81 9.18 -8.08
C LEU A 76 10.21 9.83 -9.41
N GLU A 77 10.12 11.18 -9.50
CA GLU A 77 10.53 11.92 -10.71
C GLU A 77 12.02 11.81 -10.98
N LYS A 78 12.87 12.00 -9.97
CA LYS A 78 14.33 11.84 -10.10
C LYS A 78 14.75 10.46 -10.60
N ARG A 79 13.92 9.45 -10.34
CA ARG A 79 14.14 8.07 -10.77
C ARG A 79 13.46 7.73 -12.10
N GLY A 80 12.76 8.69 -12.71
CA GLY A 80 12.02 8.47 -13.94
C GLY A 80 10.78 7.57 -13.78
N LEU A 81 10.32 7.31 -12.54
CA LEU A 81 9.17 6.44 -12.26
C LEU A 81 7.84 7.18 -12.31
N ALA A 82 7.86 8.49 -12.14
CA ALA A 82 6.67 9.34 -12.23
C ALA A 82 7.04 10.67 -12.91
N ARG A 83 6.01 11.40 -13.30
CA ARG A 83 6.12 12.78 -13.80
C ARG A 83 4.94 13.60 -13.28
N ARG A 84 5.14 14.90 -13.15
CA ARG A 84 4.06 15.85 -12.84
C ARG A 84 3.47 16.41 -14.11
N GLU A 85 2.16 16.33 -14.24
CA GLU A 85 1.41 16.95 -15.33
C GLU A 85 0.38 17.94 -14.80
N ALA A 86 0.11 19.00 -15.55
CA ALA A 86 -0.98 19.92 -15.21
C ALA A 86 -2.33 19.19 -15.36
N HIS A 87 -3.22 19.36 -14.38
CA HIS A 87 -4.58 18.83 -14.49
C HIS A 87 -5.32 19.49 -15.66
N GLN A 88 -6.09 18.72 -16.43
CA GLN A 88 -6.77 19.23 -17.64
C GLN A 88 -7.78 20.35 -17.36
N GLY A 89 -8.41 20.35 -16.19
CA GLY A 89 -9.43 21.35 -15.81
C GLY A 89 -8.88 22.54 -15.02
N ASP A 90 -7.73 22.41 -14.34
CA ASP A 90 -7.09 23.48 -13.58
C ASP A 90 -5.57 23.32 -13.61
N ARG A 91 -4.90 24.18 -14.36
CA ARG A 91 -3.43 24.18 -14.51
C ARG A 91 -2.66 24.47 -13.22
N ARG A 92 -3.31 24.96 -12.19
CA ARG A 92 -2.72 25.17 -10.85
C ARG A 92 -2.54 23.85 -10.11
N ILE A 93 -3.35 22.84 -10.44
CA ILE A 93 -3.28 21.51 -9.87
C ILE A 93 -2.29 20.68 -10.69
N LYS A 94 -1.35 20.05 -10.02
CA LYS A 94 -0.42 19.11 -10.64
C LYS A 94 -0.77 17.69 -10.20
N ASN A 95 -1.00 16.83 -11.19
CA ASN A 95 -1.16 15.41 -10.99
C ASN A 95 0.19 14.72 -11.06
N LEU A 96 0.42 13.76 -10.18
CA LEU A 96 1.51 12.81 -10.28
C LEU A 96 1.02 11.60 -11.08
N ILE A 97 1.80 11.18 -12.06
CA ILE A 97 1.46 10.10 -13.00
C ILE A 97 2.65 9.18 -13.10
N LEU A 98 2.44 7.88 -13.01
CA LEU A 98 3.51 6.90 -13.25
C LEU A 98 3.92 6.90 -14.72
N THR A 99 5.21 6.76 -14.97
CA THR A 99 5.77 6.50 -16.31
C THR A 99 5.59 5.02 -16.67
N GLY A 100 5.98 4.63 -17.88
CA GLY A 100 6.02 3.21 -18.28
C GLY A 100 6.87 2.37 -17.32
N ASP A 101 8.04 2.89 -16.92
CA ASP A 101 8.92 2.23 -15.96
C ASP A 101 8.30 2.16 -14.55
N GLY A 102 7.60 3.22 -14.14
CA GLY A 102 6.87 3.24 -12.88
C GLY A 102 5.73 2.22 -12.84
N LEU A 103 5.00 2.07 -13.93
CA LEU A 103 3.94 1.05 -14.06
C LEU A 103 4.51 -0.37 -14.03
N ALA A 104 5.59 -0.62 -14.79
CA ALA A 104 6.25 -1.92 -14.79
C ALA A 104 6.81 -2.29 -13.42
N LEU A 105 7.43 -1.32 -12.70
CA LEU A 105 7.90 -1.55 -11.35
C LEU A 105 6.74 -1.83 -10.37
N ARG A 106 5.64 -1.08 -10.47
CA ARG A 106 4.45 -1.32 -9.64
C ARG A 106 3.91 -2.73 -9.83
N GLU A 107 3.72 -3.15 -11.09
CA GLU A 107 3.20 -4.48 -11.39
C GLU A 107 4.08 -5.59 -10.81
N ARG A 108 5.40 -5.47 -10.92
CA ARG A 108 6.35 -6.44 -10.34
C ARG A 108 6.30 -6.46 -8.82
N LEU A 109 6.21 -5.29 -8.19
CA LEU A 109 6.07 -5.18 -6.74
C LEU A 109 4.77 -5.85 -6.27
N GLU A 110 3.66 -5.64 -7.00
CA GLU A 110 2.38 -6.28 -6.70
C GLU A 110 2.43 -7.80 -6.84
N GLN A 111 3.05 -8.33 -7.90
CA GLN A 111 3.25 -9.76 -8.10
C GLN A 111 4.12 -10.38 -6.99
N GLU A 112 5.25 -9.75 -6.68
CA GLU A 112 6.16 -10.20 -5.63
C GLU A 112 5.49 -10.15 -4.24
N PHE A 113 4.71 -9.11 -3.97
CA PHE A 113 3.94 -8.98 -2.75
C PHE A 113 2.85 -10.05 -2.67
N ALA A 114 2.05 -10.21 -3.72
CA ALA A 114 0.97 -11.19 -3.79
C ALA A 114 1.47 -12.63 -3.58
N SER A 115 2.63 -12.98 -4.16
CA SER A 115 3.23 -14.31 -3.99
C SER A 115 3.60 -14.67 -2.54
N ARG A 116 3.75 -13.66 -1.68
CA ARG A 116 4.17 -13.80 -0.27
C ARG A 116 3.03 -13.70 0.72
N MET A 117 1.82 -13.44 0.25
CA MET A 117 0.67 -13.29 1.13
C MET A 117 0.32 -14.60 1.85
N PRO A 118 -0.16 -14.54 3.09
CA PRO A 118 -0.53 -15.71 3.87
C PRO A 118 -1.49 -16.65 3.12
N TRP A 119 -2.49 -16.09 2.44
CA TRP A 119 -3.48 -16.86 1.70
C TRP A 119 -2.90 -17.59 0.47
N THR A 120 -1.80 -17.10 -0.12
CA THR A 120 -1.16 -17.77 -1.26
C THR A 120 -0.51 -19.09 -0.86
N ARG A 121 -0.09 -19.21 0.40
CA ARG A 121 0.59 -20.40 0.93
C ARG A 121 -0.31 -21.30 1.74
N ALA A 122 -1.29 -20.73 2.42
CA ALA A 122 -2.13 -21.44 3.39
C ALA A 122 -3.44 -21.96 2.79
N LEU A 123 -3.90 -21.38 1.69
CA LEU A 123 -5.21 -21.68 1.10
C LEU A 123 -5.05 -22.26 -0.31
N ASP A 124 -5.90 -23.23 -0.64
CA ASP A 124 -6.10 -23.68 -2.01
C ASP A 124 -6.94 -22.68 -2.83
N ASP A 125 -7.20 -22.99 -4.12
CA ASP A 125 -7.91 -22.08 -5.01
C ASP A 125 -9.37 -21.88 -4.61
N GLU A 126 -10.04 -22.92 -4.12
CA GLU A 126 -11.45 -22.86 -3.70
C GLU A 126 -11.57 -22.01 -2.43
N GLU A 127 -10.72 -22.21 -1.46
CA GLU A 127 -10.65 -21.43 -0.22
C GLU A 127 -10.32 -19.97 -0.50
N ARG A 128 -9.43 -19.67 -1.46
CA ARG A 128 -9.15 -18.29 -1.89
C ARG A 128 -10.35 -17.61 -2.51
N VAL A 129 -11.12 -18.33 -3.34
CA VAL A 129 -12.38 -17.81 -3.91
C VAL A 129 -13.39 -17.53 -2.80
N GLN A 130 -13.50 -18.42 -1.82
CA GLN A 130 -14.40 -18.22 -0.67
C GLN A 130 -13.98 -17.01 0.18
N LEU A 131 -12.70 -16.88 0.49
CA LEU A 131 -12.13 -15.73 1.21
C LEU A 131 -12.44 -14.42 0.46
N LEU A 132 -12.18 -14.36 -0.85
CA LEU A 132 -12.49 -13.20 -1.67
C LEU A 132 -13.97 -12.83 -1.62
N ARG A 133 -14.86 -13.83 -1.70
CA ARG A 133 -16.30 -13.61 -1.60
C ARG A 133 -16.70 -13.01 -0.25
N LEU A 134 -16.14 -13.52 0.85
CA LEU A 134 -16.41 -13.01 2.20
C LEU A 134 -15.91 -11.58 2.40
N ILE A 135 -14.70 -11.29 1.94
CA ILE A 135 -14.13 -9.94 1.98
C ILE A 135 -15.00 -8.97 1.17
N ARG A 136 -15.38 -9.33 -0.05
CA ARG A 136 -16.24 -8.47 -0.88
C ARG A 136 -17.61 -8.22 -0.24
N LYS A 137 -18.18 -9.24 0.40
CA LYS A 137 -19.45 -9.10 1.15
C LYS A 137 -19.31 -8.11 2.30
N MET A 138 -18.22 -8.15 3.06
CA MET A 138 -17.96 -7.20 4.15
C MET A 138 -17.75 -5.76 3.62
N LEU A 139 -17.03 -5.61 2.49
CA LEU A 139 -16.76 -4.31 1.89
C LEU A 139 -18.00 -3.68 1.20
N SER A 140 -18.99 -4.49 0.80
CA SER A 140 -20.25 -4.00 0.22
C SER A 140 -21.33 -3.72 1.25
N ALA A 141 -21.13 -4.09 2.51
CA ALA A 141 -22.02 -3.71 3.60
C ALA A 141 -21.87 -2.20 3.84
N ASP A 142 -22.98 -1.48 3.83
CA ASP A 142 -23.01 -0.02 3.88
C ASP A 142 -22.36 0.48 5.19
N PRO A 143 -21.33 1.34 5.15
CA PRO A 143 -20.71 1.87 6.36
C PRO A 143 -21.64 2.77 7.19
N SER A 144 -22.81 3.13 6.67
CA SER A 144 -23.78 3.99 7.33
C SER A 144 -24.39 3.38 8.60
N GLU A 145 -24.45 2.04 8.72
CA GLU A 145 -24.94 1.40 9.94
C GLU A 145 -23.86 1.22 11.02
N ALA A 146 -22.58 1.24 10.64
CA ALA A 146 -21.45 1.06 11.57
C ALA A 146 -20.99 2.37 12.22
N ALA A 147 -21.38 3.52 11.71
CA ALA A 147 -20.93 4.84 12.20
C ALA A 147 -21.57 5.26 13.53
N SER A 148 -22.51 4.45 14.09
CA SER A 148 -23.15 4.76 15.38
C SER A 148 -22.38 4.24 16.60
N THR A 149 -21.34 3.43 16.45
CA THR A 149 -20.66 2.89 17.63
C THR A 149 -19.20 2.52 17.31
N ALA A 150 -18.32 3.46 17.10
CA ALA A 150 -16.91 3.41 17.53
C ALA A 150 -16.09 4.49 16.81
N ALA A 151 -15.72 5.49 17.56
CA ALA A 151 -14.52 6.28 17.25
C ALA A 151 -13.32 5.31 17.29
N VAL A 152 -12.82 4.90 16.15
CA VAL A 152 -11.57 4.18 16.06
C VAL A 152 -10.47 5.18 16.38
N PRO A 153 -9.63 4.99 17.42
CA PRO A 153 -8.49 5.86 17.62
C PRO A 153 -7.57 5.71 16.41
N SER A 154 -7.42 6.79 15.67
CA SER A 154 -6.38 6.97 14.67
C SER A 154 -5.05 6.93 15.42
N THR A 155 -4.44 5.77 15.51
CA THR A 155 -3.08 5.65 16.06
C THR A 155 -2.35 4.49 15.43
N ALA A 156 -1.85 4.71 14.24
CA ALA A 156 -0.51 4.33 13.92
C ALA A 156 0.13 5.63 13.43
N ALA A 157 0.66 6.40 14.38
CA ALA A 157 1.61 7.44 14.09
C ALA A 157 2.72 6.79 13.29
N ILE A 158 2.80 7.14 12.01
CA ILE A 158 4.01 6.91 11.21
C ILE A 158 5.09 7.59 12.04
N PRO A 159 6.15 6.88 12.49
CA PRO A 159 7.22 7.54 13.22
C PRO A 159 7.70 8.69 12.36
N GLU A 160 7.73 9.89 12.94
CA GLU A 160 8.39 11.03 12.30
C GLU A 160 9.78 10.56 11.88
N PRO A 161 10.26 10.89 10.69
CA PRO A 161 11.60 10.56 10.28
C PRO A 161 12.54 11.18 11.33
N SER A 162 13.13 10.33 12.16
CA SER A 162 14.24 10.74 13.02
C SER A 162 15.32 11.29 12.10
N ASP A 163 15.85 12.46 12.43
CA ASP A 163 16.91 13.17 11.68
C ASP A 163 18.22 12.35 11.50
N ASP A 164 18.25 11.13 11.98
CA ASP A 164 19.40 10.21 11.95
C ASP A 164 19.23 9.00 11.01
N ALA A 165 18.21 9.00 10.16
CA ALA A 165 18.22 8.09 9.03
C ALA A 165 19.20 8.65 8.00
N SER A 166 20.46 8.24 8.09
CA SER A 166 21.41 8.34 6.99
C SER A 166 20.71 7.79 5.74
N LEU A 167 20.18 8.73 4.92
CA LEU A 167 19.61 8.46 3.62
C LEU A 167 20.75 7.95 2.73
N THR A 168 21.09 6.68 2.90
CA THR A 168 21.79 5.97 1.85
C THR A 168 20.97 6.20 0.59
N PRO A 169 21.55 6.75 -0.48
CA PRO A 169 20.78 7.01 -1.69
C PRO A 169 20.11 5.68 -2.08
N PRO A 170 18.78 5.66 -2.18
CA PRO A 170 18.08 4.43 -2.45
C PRO A 170 18.59 3.84 -3.78
N ALA A 171 18.70 2.50 -3.84
CA ALA A 171 19.18 1.74 -4.97
C ALA A 171 18.67 2.29 -6.31
N SER A 172 19.48 2.26 -7.36
CA SER A 172 19.04 2.64 -8.70
C SER A 172 17.87 1.75 -9.14
N ILE A 173 17.07 2.22 -10.10
CA ILE A 173 15.96 1.37 -10.66
C ILE A 173 16.51 0.06 -11.16
N GLY A 174 17.69 0.07 -11.82
CA GLY A 174 18.36 -1.14 -12.28
C GLY A 174 18.59 -2.13 -11.14
N GLU A 175 19.15 -1.68 -10.02
CA GLU A 175 19.37 -2.53 -8.84
C GLU A 175 18.06 -3.07 -8.23
N VAL A 176 16.99 -2.26 -8.22
CA VAL A 176 15.68 -2.72 -7.74
C VAL A 176 15.11 -3.77 -8.69
N LEU A 177 15.21 -3.56 -9.99
CA LEU A 177 14.75 -4.50 -11.01
C LEU A 177 15.57 -5.78 -11.00
N ASP A 178 16.89 -5.71 -10.86
CA ASP A 178 17.78 -6.88 -10.75
C ASP A 178 17.45 -7.71 -9.50
N ARG A 179 17.19 -7.06 -8.36
CA ARG A 179 16.77 -7.75 -7.12
C ARG A 179 15.39 -8.40 -7.24
N LEU A 180 14.57 -7.94 -8.17
CA LEU A 180 13.28 -8.54 -8.52
C LEU A 180 13.40 -9.63 -9.61
N GLY A 181 14.64 -9.94 -10.05
CA GLY A 181 14.87 -10.92 -11.12
C GLY A 181 14.45 -10.44 -12.50
N ALA A 182 14.41 -9.13 -12.70
CA ALA A 182 13.98 -8.47 -13.90
C ALA A 182 15.13 -7.72 -14.57
N SER A 183 15.91 -8.41 -15.34
CA SER A 183 16.83 -7.76 -16.29
C SER A 183 15.99 -7.04 -17.36
N PRO A 184 16.25 -5.75 -17.66
CA PRO A 184 15.63 -5.12 -18.81
C PRO A 184 16.06 -5.91 -20.06
N ALA A 185 15.08 -6.36 -20.85
CA ALA A 185 15.37 -6.91 -22.16
C ALA A 185 16.13 -5.83 -22.97
N ALA A 186 17.36 -6.14 -23.30
CA ALA A 186 18.16 -5.31 -24.18
C ALA A 186 17.42 -5.19 -25.52
N SER A 187 17.01 -4.00 -25.88
CA SER A 187 16.58 -3.62 -27.23
C SER A 187 17.61 -2.69 -27.83
#